data_e64154f239298ddb8e5ccca65aa06f14
#
_entry.id   e64154f239298ddb8e5ccca65aa06f14
#
_cell.length_a   1.000
_cell.length_b   1.000
_cell.length_c   1.000
_cell.angle_alpha   90.00
_cell.angle_beta   90.00
_cell.angle_gamma   90.00
#
_symmetry.space_group_name_H-M   'P 1'
#
loop_
_entity.id
_entity.type
_entity.pdbx_description
1 polymer ?
#
loop_
_entity_poly.entity_id
_entity_poly.type
_entity_poly.pdbx_seq_one_letter_code
_entity_poly.pdbx_strand_id
1 'polypeptide(L)'
;MRLIETEADLALGAAHLAAVCPVWARVLPRLGPLPLRRSGDGFEAIAQAITGQQISVAAAASIWARMLAAGLVAPEAIAAADDDALRATGLSRPKLRYLKGIAKAGLDWQGLRTLSDDGAIAALVALPGVGTWTAEIY
;
A
#
# COMPACT_ATOMS: atom_id res chain seq x y z
N MET A 1 -5.21 14.83 -13.87
CA MET A 1 -3.85 14.44 -13.46
C MET A 1 -3.35 13.33 -14.39
N ARG A 2 -2.05 13.27 -14.71
CA ARG A 2 -1.48 12.17 -15.52
C ARG A 2 -0.99 11.07 -14.57
N LEU A 3 -1.44 9.85 -14.77
CA LEU A 3 -0.97 8.70 -14.00
C LEU A 3 0.43 8.28 -14.45
N ILE A 4 1.25 7.82 -13.51
CA ILE A 4 2.57 7.25 -13.80
C ILE A 4 2.39 5.74 -13.91
N GLU A 5 2.33 5.23 -15.14
CA GLU A 5 2.09 3.81 -15.41
C GLU A 5 3.26 3.10 -16.07
N THR A 6 4.15 3.87 -16.68
CA THR A 6 5.28 3.36 -17.46
C THR A 6 6.59 4.06 -17.09
N GLU A 7 7.72 3.44 -17.46
CA GLU A 7 9.03 4.08 -17.34
C GLU A 7 9.13 5.37 -18.16
N ALA A 8 8.39 5.48 -19.27
CA ALA A 8 8.32 6.70 -20.05
C ALA A 8 7.65 7.85 -19.30
N ASP A 9 6.65 7.55 -18.45
CA ASP A 9 6.03 8.56 -17.59
C ASP A 9 6.99 9.06 -16.52
N LEU A 10 7.79 8.14 -15.94
CA LEU A 10 8.86 8.52 -15.00
C LEU A 10 9.91 9.40 -15.68
N ALA A 11 10.32 9.06 -16.89
CA ALA A 11 11.29 9.86 -17.65
C ALA A 11 10.77 11.28 -17.94
N LEU A 12 9.50 11.42 -18.27
CA LEU A 12 8.84 12.73 -18.46
C LEU A 12 8.80 13.53 -17.16
N GLY A 13 8.45 12.89 -16.05
CA GLY A 13 8.46 13.52 -14.72
C GLY A 13 9.86 13.96 -14.31
N ALA A 14 10.86 13.11 -14.52
CA ALA A 14 12.27 13.42 -14.25
C ALA A 14 12.77 14.59 -15.10
N ALA A 15 12.43 14.63 -16.39
CA ALA A 15 12.78 15.74 -17.29
C ALA A 15 12.14 17.06 -16.84
N HIS A 16 10.87 17.01 -16.41
CA HIS A 16 10.21 18.19 -15.86
C HIS A 16 10.90 18.68 -14.59
N LEU A 17 11.20 17.80 -13.65
CA LEU A 17 11.91 18.16 -12.41
C LEU A 17 13.30 18.77 -12.70
N ALA A 18 14.03 18.23 -13.66
CA ALA A 18 15.33 18.77 -14.07
C ALA A 18 15.20 20.17 -14.70
N ALA A 19 14.11 20.42 -15.44
CA ALA A 19 13.86 21.72 -16.06
C ALA A 19 13.53 22.83 -15.05
N VAL A 20 12.81 22.49 -13.96
CA VAL A 20 12.31 23.48 -12.98
C VAL A 20 13.17 23.59 -11.72
N CYS A 21 14.11 22.66 -11.49
CA CYS A 21 14.92 22.62 -10.27
C CYS A 21 16.40 22.29 -10.55
N PRO A 22 17.34 23.22 -10.31
CA PRO A 22 18.76 23.00 -10.55
C PRO A 22 19.38 21.85 -9.75
N VAL A 23 18.80 21.51 -8.60
CA VAL A 23 19.25 20.37 -7.78
C VAL A 23 18.95 19.08 -8.50
N TRP A 24 17.73 18.91 -8.99
CA TRP A 24 17.34 17.74 -9.74
C TRP A 24 18.08 17.62 -11.08
N ALA A 25 18.34 18.73 -11.76
CA ALA A 25 19.15 18.74 -12.97
C ALA A 25 20.55 18.14 -12.76
N ARG A 26 21.15 18.35 -11.57
CA ARG A 26 22.47 17.80 -11.21
C ARG A 26 22.45 16.37 -10.72
N VAL A 27 21.36 15.98 -10.04
CA VAL A 27 21.30 14.69 -9.34
C VAL A 27 20.79 13.58 -10.25
N LEU A 28 19.75 13.82 -11.04
CA LEU A 28 19.12 12.80 -11.88
C LEU A 28 20.09 12.07 -12.81
N PRO A 29 21.02 12.73 -13.50
CA PRO A 29 21.99 12.04 -14.38
C PRO A 29 22.91 11.05 -13.64
N ARG A 30 23.05 11.21 -12.32
CA ARG A 30 23.91 10.36 -11.47
C ARG A 30 23.18 9.15 -10.89
N LEU A 31 21.87 9.16 -10.89
CA LEU A 31 21.04 8.11 -10.29
C LEU A 31 20.79 6.93 -11.24
N GLY A 32 21.03 7.12 -12.54
CA GLY A 32 20.62 6.15 -13.54
C GLY A 32 19.09 6.09 -13.71
N PRO A 33 18.56 5.06 -14.40
CA PRO A 33 17.13 4.91 -14.61
C PRO A 33 16.37 4.82 -13.29
N LEU A 34 15.31 5.63 -13.15
CA LEU A 34 14.45 5.57 -11.98
C LEU A 34 13.57 4.31 -12.04
N PRO A 35 13.50 3.51 -10.97
CA PRO A 35 12.66 2.31 -10.98
C PRO A 35 11.18 2.67 -10.90
N LEU A 36 10.37 2.10 -11.79
CA LEU A 36 8.92 2.16 -11.67
C LEU A 36 8.48 1.22 -10.54
N ARG A 37 8.09 1.79 -9.42
CA ARG A 37 7.58 1.03 -8.28
C ARG A 37 6.06 0.98 -8.36
N ARG A 38 5.52 -0.14 -8.82
CA ARG A 38 4.08 -0.41 -8.79
C ARG A 38 3.79 -1.40 -7.66
N SER A 39 2.97 -0.99 -6.72
CA SER A 39 2.32 -1.89 -5.76
C SER A 39 1.02 -2.43 -6.37
N GLY A 40 0.51 -3.55 -5.85
CA GLY A 40 -0.86 -3.94 -6.08
C GLY A 40 -1.84 -2.89 -5.54
N ASP A 41 -3.12 -3.07 -5.79
CA ASP A 41 -4.19 -2.24 -5.21
C ASP A 41 -5.21 -3.12 -4.47
N GLY A 42 -6.28 -2.48 -4.03
CA GLY A 42 -7.35 -3.17 -3.35
C GLY A 42 -7.02 -3.57 -1.92
N PHE A 43 -7.82 -4.48 -1.40
CA PHE A 43 -7.68 -4.95 -0.03
C PHE A 43 -6.28 -5.51 0.27
N GLU A 44 -5.71 -6.27 -0.67
CA GLU A 44 -4.40 -6.91 -0.48
C GLU A 44 -3.28 -5.88 -0.27
N ALA A 45 -3.27 -4.79 -1.04
CA ALA A 45 -2.27 -3.73 -0.90
C ALA A 45 -2.34 -3.07 0.48
N ILE A 46 -3.53 -2.75 0.96
CA ILE A 46 -3.73 -2.20 2.33
C ILE A 46 -3.34 -3.23 3.39
N ALA A 47 -3.70 -4.51 3.21
CA ALA A 47 -3.34 -5.56 4.15
C ALA A 47 -1.82 -5.73 4.26
N GLN A 48 -1.09 -5.65 3.14
CA GLN A 48 0.37 -5.64 3.13
C GLN A 48 0.94 -4.41 3.85
N ALA A 49 0.40 -3.23 3.56
CA ALA A 49 0.82 -1.99 4.20
C ALA A 49 0.65 -2.04 5.73
N ILE A 50 -0.52 -2.47 6.22
CA ILE A 50 -0.79 -2.65 7.66
C ILE A 50 0.16 -3.69 8.26
N THR A 51 0.38 -4.82 7.58
CA THR A 51 1.31 -5.86 8.03
C THR A 51 2.72 -5.31 8.19
N GLY A 52 3.17 -4.45 7.30
CA GLY A 52 4.51 -3.86 7.29
C GLY A 52 4.73 -2.69 8.26
N GLN A 53 3.67 -2.10 8.85
CA GLN A 53 3.82 -0.95 9.73
C GLN A 53 4.77 -1.23 10.91
N GLN A 54 5.70 -0.29 11.16
CA GLN A 54 6.59 -0.29 12.34
C GLN A 54 7.48 -1.55 12.51
N ILE A 55 7.76 -2.27 11.43
CA ILE A 55 8.67 -3.43 11.44
C ILE A 55 9.60 -3.35 10.22
N SER A 56 10.67 -4.16 10.22
CA SER A 56 11.58 -4.24 9.08
C SER A 56 10.91 -4.88 7.86
N VAL A 57 11.40 -4.55 6.67
CA VAL A 57 10.93 -5.13 5.40
C VAL A 57 11.01 -6.65 5.42
N ALA A 58 12.11 -7.22 5.97
CA ALA A 58 12.28 -8.67 6.06
C ALA A 58 11.25 -9.32 6.99
N ALA A 59 10.94 -8.69 8.14
CA ALA A 59 9.90 -9.18 9.05
C ALA A 59 8.52 -9.11 8.40
N ALA A 60 8.20 -8.01 7.72
CA ALA A 60 6.94 -7.83 6.99
C ALA A 60 6.77 -8.92 5.91
N ALA A 61 7.80 -9.15 5.10
CA ALA A 61 7.80 -10.18 4.06
C ALA A 61 7.59 -11.58 4.64
N SER A 62 8.22 -11.89 5.78
CA SER A 62 8.06 -13.18 6.46
C SER A 62 6.64 -13.39 7.00
N ILE A 63 6.01 -12.37 7.59
CA ILE A 63 4.62 -12.44 8.05
C ILE A 63 3.69 -12.61 6.85
N TRP A 64 3.89 -11.81 5.81
CA TRP A 64 3.07 -11.86 4.60
C TRP A 64 3.12 -13.23 3.92
N ALA A 65 4.31 -13.83 3.82
CA ALA A 65 4.47 -15.18 3.28
C ALA A 65 3.67 -16.23 4.07
N ARG A 66 3.64 -16.11 5.41
CA ARG A 66 2.81 -17.01 6.24
C ARG A 66 1.31 -16.76 6.07
N MET A 67 0.89 -15.51 5.88
CA MET A 67 -0.51 -15.19 5.59
C MET A 67 -0.94 -15.78 4.24
N LEU A 68 -0.09 -15.67 3.21
CA LEU A 68 -0.32 -16.30 1.91
C LEU A 68 -0.44 -17.82 2.02
N ALA A 69 0.51 -18.46 2.71
CA ALA A 69 0.51 -19.92 2.91
C ALA A 69 -0.73 -20.40 3.67
N ALA A 70 -1.28 -19.58 4.58
CA ALA A 70 -2.51 -19.88 5.32
C ALA A 70 -3.80 -19.48 4.56
N GLY A 71 -3.71 -18.88 3.37
CA GLY A 71 -4.87 -18.37 2.63
C GLY A 71 -5.55 -17.15 3.26
N LEU A 72 -4.83 -16.43 4.16
CA LEU A 72 -5.35 -15.31 4.94
C LEU A 72 -4.99 -13.95 4.31
N VAL A 73 -5.32 -13.77 3.04
CA VAL A 73 -5.03 -12.55 2.27
C VAL A 73 -6.28 -11.92 1.63
N ALA A 74 -7.36 -12.66 1.49
CA ALA A 74 -8.65 -12.14 1.01
C ALA A 74 -9.49 -11.59 2.18
N PRO A 75 -10.32 -10.55 1.96
CA PRO A 75 -11.14 -9.95 3.02
C PRO A 75 -12.07 -10.98 3.69
N GLU A 76 -12.70 -11.86 2.91
CA GLU A 76 -13.59 -12.89 3.43
C GLU A 76 -12.86 -13.87 4.34
N ALA A 77 -11.66 -14.30 3.94
CA ALA A 77 -10.82 -15.22 4.71
C ALA A 77 -10.38 -14.60 6.03
N ILE A 78 -9.93 -13.33 6.01
CA ILE A 78 -9.52 -12.61 7.23
C ILE A 78 -10.71 -12.34 8.15
N ALA A 79 -11.87 -11.98 7.60
CA ALA A 79 -13.07 -11.73 8.38
C ALA A 79 -13.59 -12.99 9.09
N ALA A 80 -13.45 -14.17 8.45
CA ALA A 80 -13.90 -15.47 8.96
C ALA A 80 -12.90 -16.13 9.91
N ALA A 81 -11.60 -15.84 9.77
CA ALA A 81 -10.54 -16.46 10.57
C ALA A 81 -10.69 -16.14 12.06
N ASP A 82 -10.35 -17.10 12.93
CA ASP A 82 -10.19 -16.82 14.34
C ASP A 82 -8.92 -16.01 14.62
N ASP A 83 -8.84 -15.43 15.81
CA ASP A 83 -7.72 -14.57 16.18
C ASP A 83 -6.41 -15.37 16.34
N ASP A 84 -6.48 -16.65 16.71
CA ASP A 84 -5.30 -17.48 16.90
C ASP A 84 -4.68 -17.87 15.55
N ALA A 85 -5.48 -18.16 14.54
CA ALA A 85 -4.99 -18.39 13.17
C ALA A 85 -4.25 -17.17 12.62
N LEU A 86 -4.81 -15.97 12.78
CA LEU A 86 -4.15 -14.72 12.37
C LEU A 86 -2.87 -14.45 13.19
N ARG A 87 -2.88 -14.71 14.49
CA ARG A 87 -1.70 -14.57 15.35
C ARG A 87 -0.57 -15.54 14.99
N ALA A 88 -0.92 -16.75 14.59
CA ALA A 88 0.05 -17.76 14.15
C ALA A 88 0.88 -17.30 12.95
N THR A 89 0.35 -16.39 12.12
CA THR A 89 1.12 -15.76 11.03
C THR A 89 2.18 -14.77 11.51
N GLY A 90 2.13 -14.34 12.77
CA GLY A 90 3.02 -13.34 13.37
C GLY A 90 2.44 -11.94 13.44
N LEU A 91 1.15 -11.77 13.15
CA LEU A 91 0.47 -10.48 13.29
C LEU A 91 0.36 -10.08 14.78
N SER A 92 0.64 -8.80 15.06
CA SER A 92 0.37 -8.24 16.39
C SER A 92 -1.15 -8.06 16.61
N ARG A 93 -1.58 -8.02 17.87
CA ARG A 93 -3.00 -7.81 18.21
C ARG A 93 -3.64 -6.56 17.59
N PRO A 94 -2.97 -5.39 17.56
CA PRO A 94 -3.52 -4.22 16.86
C PRO A 94 -3.72 -4.47 15.36
N LYS A 95 -2.71 -5.01 14.67
CA LYS A 95 -2.77 -5.28 13.22
C LYS A 95 -3.86 -6.27 12.86
N LEU A 96 -4.01 -7.33 13.64
CA LEU A 96 -5.09 -8.29 13.49
C LEU A 96 -6.46 -7.59 13.55
N ARG A 97 -6.68 -6.74 14.57
CA ARG A 97 -7.94 -5.97 14.69
C ARG A 97 -8.16 -5.03 13.51
N TYR A 98 -7.10 -4.37 13.05
CA TYR A 98 -7.17 -3.50 11.87
C TYR A 98 -7.58 -4.28 10.62
N LEU A 99 -6.89 -5.39 10.33
CA LEU A 99 -7.20 -6.21 9.16
C LEU A 99 -8.62 -6.76 9.18
N LYS A 100 -9.10 -7.26 10.33
CA LYS A 100 -10.50 -7.68 10.48
C LYS A 100 -11.49 -6.52 10.29
N GLY A 101 -11.18 -5.36 10.82
CA GLY A 101 -12.01 -4.16 10.65
C GLY A 101 -12.07 -3.72 9.19
N ILE A 102 -10.94 -3.68 8.50
CA ILE A 102 -10.85 -3.33 7.06
C ILE A 102 -11.61 -4.36 6.22
N ALA A 103 -11.43 -5.66 6.52
CA ALA A 103 -12.12 -6.74 5.82
C ALA A 103 -13.66 -6.64 5.93
N LYS A 104 -14.16 -6.15 7.07
CA LYS A 104 -15.60 -5.96 7.33
C LYS A 104 -16.15 -4.62 6.84
N ALA A 105 -15.29 -3.68 6.50
CA ALA A 105 -15.73 -2.32 6.11
C ALA A 105 -16.48 -2.29 4.77
N GLY A 106 -16.32 -3.31 3.92
CA GLY A 106 -16.99 -3.39 2.63
C GLY A 106 -16.65 -2.24 1.67
N LEU A 107 -15.42 -1.73 1.74
CA LEU A 107 -14.98 -0.63 0.87
C LEU A 107 -15.02 -1.08 -0.60
N ASP A 108 -15.59 -0.24 -1.46
CA ASP A 108 -15.53 -0.42 -2.90
C ASP A 108 -14.12 -0.05 -3.42
N TRP A 109 -13.23 -1.03 -3.46
CA TRP A 109 -11.86 -0.86 -3.92
C TRP A 109 -11.75 -0.42 -5.38
N GLN A 110 -12.69 -0.84 -6.23
CA GLN A 110 -12.71 -0.43 -7.63
C GLN A 110 -13.19 1.02 -7.76
N GLY A 111 -14.19 1.39 -6.98
CA GLY A 111 -14.72 2.74 -6.93
C GLY A 111 -13.70 3.79 -6.48
N LEU A 112 -12.70 3.41 -5.66
CA LEU A 112 -11.63 4.34 -5.25
C LEU A 112 -10.90 4.97 -6.43
N ARG A 113 -10.72 4.23 -7.53
CA ARG A 113 -10.04 4.72 -8.74
C ARG A 113 -10.78 5.83 -9.47
N THR A 114 -12.05 6.01 -9.17
CA THR A 114 -12.93 7.03 -9.80
C THR A 114 -13.08 8.28 -8.94
N LEU A 115 -12.58 8.24 -7.70
CA LEU A 115 -12.62 9.38 -6.79
C LEU A 115 -11.49 10.38 -7.11
N SER A 116 -11.64 11.60 -6.60
CA SER A 116 -10.51 12.52 -6.48
C SER A 116 -9.49 11.99 -5.46
N ASP A 117 -8.25 12.46 -5.52
CA ASP A 117 -7.21 12.09 -4.55
C ASP A 117 -7.66 12.33 -3.11
N ASP A 118 -8.25 13.50 -2.81
CA ASP A 118 -8.80 13.82 -1.49
C ASP A 118 -9.92 12.86 -1.08
N GLY A 119 -10.78 12.50 -2.03
CA GLY A 119 -11.88 11.55 -1.80
C GLY A 119 -11.37 10.14 -1.50
N ALA A 120 -10.37 9.67 -2.25
CA ALA A 120 -9.75 8.38 -2.02
C ALA A 120 -9.01 8.34 -0.68
N ILE A 121 -8.22 9.38 -0.35
CA ILE A 121 -7.54 9.52 0.94
C ILE A 121 -8.55 9.50 2.09
N ALA A 122 -9.64 10.27 1.98
CA ALA A 122 -10.68 10.31 3.01
C ALA A 122 -11.32 8.94 3.23
N ALA A 123 -11.64 8.21 2.16
CA ALA A 123 -12.21 6.87 2.24
C ALA A 123 -11.23 5.86 2.89
N LEU A 124 -9.95 5.95 2.57
CA LEU A 124 -8.92 5.08 3.13
C LEU A 124 -8.63 5.39 4.60
N VAL A 125 -8.55 6.66 4.96
CA VAL A 125 -8.29 7.10 6.36
C VAL A 125 -9.46 6.73 7.29
N ALA A 126 -10.66 6.55 6.77
CA ALA A 126 -11.80 6.04 7.56
C ALA A 126 -11.61 4.57 8.00
N LEU A 127 -10.68 3.82 7.39
CA LEU A 127 -10.39 2.44 7.75
C LEU A 127 -9.51 2.37 9.02
N PRO A 128 -9.75 1.37 9.89
CA PRO A 128 -8.97 1.23 11.12
C PRO A 128 -7.48 0.95 10.84
N GLY A 129 -6.61 1.72 11.47
CA GLY A 129 -5.16 1.60 11.33
C GLY A 129 -4.57 2.23 10.06
N VAL A 130 -5.37 2.84 9.22
CA VAL A 130 -4.93 3.58 8.03
C VAL A 130 -4.83 5.05 8.39
N GLY A 131 -3.60 5.57 8.43
CA GLY A 131 -3.34 7.00 8.55
C GLY A 131 -3.12 7.65 7.19
N THR A 132 -3.04 8.99 7.16
CA THR A 132 -2.83 9.78 5.94
C THR A 132 -1.65 9.27 5.12
N TRP A 133 -0.49 9.04 5.74
CA TRP A 133 0.68 8.51 5.05
C TRP A 133 0.42 7.16 4.36
N THR A 134 -0.27 6.23 5.03
CA THR A 134 -0.62 4.93 4.44
C THR A 134 -1.60 5.08 3.28
N ALA A 135 -2.54 6.02 3.38
CA ALA A 135 -3.49 6.32 2.32
C ALA A 135 -2.82 6.97 1.10
N GLU A 136 -1.83 7.84 1.31
CA GLU A 136 -1.11 8.54 0.24
C GLU A 136 -0.15 7.63 -0.53
N ILE A 137 0.34 6.55 0.07
CA ILE A 137 1.21 5.59 -0.62
C ILE A 137 0.47 4.42 -1.26
N TYR A 138 -0.84 4.30 -0.99
CA TYR A 138 -1.73 3.32 -1.62
C TYR A 138 -1.98 3.69 -3.08
#